data_5667f1b178476367ddd9ae6701e92978
#
_entry.id   5667f1b178476367ddd9ae6701e92978
#
_cell.length_a   1.000
_cell.length_b   1.000
_cell.length_c   1.000
_cell.angle_alpha   90.00
_cell.angle_beta   90.00
_cell.angle_gamma   90.00
#
_symmetry.space_group_name_H-M   'P 1'
#
loop_
_entity.id
_entity.type
_entity.pdbx_description
1 polymer ?
#
loop_
_entity_poly.entity_id
_entity_poly.type
_entity_poly.pdbx_seq_one_letter_code
_entity_poly.pdbx_strand_id
1 'polypeptide(L)'
;INTYDTMIKEGLFNSDITTGTFNDQAKALLDGKAAMAIQVTSLLGNMAARADTATLDKKIGFFPISKSGTVATSIPDQTNAVVAFKSKDAKKETATRQFITYWLSNDYASFVKVQNTVSIINGVKTPDSVPKALIDSNATLKGSVGSMQSLAVANPDLAKNLGDMIAGTKTPAQVGSETQSQFAQLAKAIGAKGF
;
A
#
# COMPACT_ATOMS: atom_id res chain seq x y z
N ILE A 1 -0.10 -15.20 -13.36
CA ILE A 1 -0.70 -14.61 -14.57
C ILE A 1 -1.85 -15.50 -15.03
N ASN A 2 -1.63 -16.80 -15.28
CA ASN A 2 -2.69 -17.71 -15.76
C ASN A 2 -3.93 -17.75 -14.84
N THR A 3 -3.76 -17.71 -13.54
CA THR A 3 -4.88 -17.64 -12.58
C THR A 3 -5.76 -16.41 -12.82
N TYR A 4 -5.15 -15.24 -13.04
CA TYR A 4 -5.89 -14.02 -13.35
C TYR A 4 -6.63 -14.11 -14.69
N ASP A 5 -5.99 -14.70 -15.72
CA ASP A 5 -6.62 -14.93 -17.02
C ASP A 5 -7.85 -15.84 -16.90
N THR A 6 -7.74 -16.93 -16.13
CA THR A 6 -8.89 -17.79 -15.81
C THR A 6 -10.01 -17.03 -15.11
N MET A 7 -9.68 -16.26 -14.07
CA MET A 7 -10.67 -15.47 -13.33
C MET A 7 -11.37 -14.43 -14.21
N ILE A 8 -10.65 -13.83 -15.17
CA ILE A 8 -11.24 -12.89 -16.15
C ILE A 8 -12.23 -13.62 -17.04
N LYS A 9 -11.84 -14.76 -17.61
CA LYS A 9 -12.68 -15.58 -18.50
C LYS A 9 -13.93 -16.12 -17.82
N GLU A 10 -13.83 -16.41 -16.54
CA GLU A 10 -14.94 -16.87 -15.70
C GLU A 10 -15.83 -15.74 -15.18
N GLY A 11 -15.49 -14.47 -15.46
CA GLY A 11 -16.26 -13.31 -15.03
C GLY A 11 -16.25 -13.07 -13.53
N LEU A 12 -15.18 -13.45 -12.84
CA LEU A 12 -15.06 -13.35 -11.37
C LEU A 12 -14.65 -11.94 -10.90
N PHE A 13 -14.34 -11.05 -11.82
CA PHE A 13 -14.03 -9.67 -11.50
C PHE A 13 -15.25 -8.74 -11.65
N ASN A 14 -15.20 -7.60 -10.97
CA ASN A 14 -16.17 -6.54 -11.15
C ASN A 14 -16.17 -6.05 -12.62
N SER A 15 -17.32 -5.60 -13.10
CA SER A 15 -17.46 -5.07 -14.47
C SER A 15 -16.59 -3.83 -14.74
N ASP A 16 -16.21 -3.11 -13.72
CA ASP A 16 -15.39 -1.90 -13.76
C ASP A 16 -13.88 -2.14 -13.49
N ILE A 17 -13.41 -3.39 -13.55
CA ILE A 17 -12.02 -3.75 -13.23
C ILE A 17 -10.97 -2.94 -14.00
N THR A 18 -11.29 -2.50 -15.21
CA THR A 18 -10.36 -1.72 -16.06
C THR A 18 -10.29 -0.25 -15.66
N THR A 19 -11.26 0.25 -14.92
CA THR A 19 -11.39 1.66 -14.51
C THR A 19 -11.42 1.85 -13.01
N GLY A 20 -11.61 0.76 -12.26
CA GLY A 20 -11.65 0.75 -10.80
C GLY A 20 -10.36 1.26 -10.17
N THR A 21 -10.52 2.07 -9.13
CA THR A 21 -9.41 2.68 -8.39
C THR A 21 -9.30 2.08 -6.98
N PHE A 22 -8.21 2.42 -6.30
CA PHE A 22 -8.04 2.14 -4.88
C PHE A 22 -9.22 2.65 -4.02
N ASN A 23 -9.79 3.80 -4.38
CA ASN A 23 -10.93 4.37 -3.68
C ASN A 23 -12.23 3.58 -3.89
N ASP A 24 -12.40 2.95 -5.06
CA ASP A 24 -13.59 2.16 -5.37
C ASP A 24 -13.61 0.86 -4.57
N GLN A 25 -12.45 0.29 -4.26
CA GLN A 25 -12.35 -0.86 -3.36
C GLN A 25 -12.82 -0.51 -1.94
N ALA A 26 -12.39 0.64 -1.39
CA ALA A 26 -12.86 1.10 -0.09
C ALA A 26 -14.38 1.29 -0.08
N LYS A 27 -14.91 1.90 -1.14
CA LYS A 27 -16.34 2.09 -1.31
C LYS A 27 -17.10 0.76 -1.41
N ALA A 28 -16.60 -0.18 -2.19
CA ALA A 28 -17.24 -1.50 -2.36
C ALA A 28 -17.37 -2.27 -1.04
N LEU A 29 -16.34 -2.22 -0.19
CA LEU A 29 -16.41 -2.82 1.15
C LEU A 29 -17.41 -2.10 2.06
N LEU A 30 -17.40 -0.77 2.10
CA LEU A 30 -18.32 0.02 2.94
C LEU A 30 -19.78 -0.16 2.51
N ASP A 31 -20.03 -0.26 1.21
CA ASP A 31 -21.36 -0.47 0.64
C ASP A 31 -21.83 -1.94 0.73
N GLY A 32 -20.99 -2.86 1.19
CA GLY A 32 -21.28 -4.29 1.25
C GLY A 32 -21.34 -4.98 -0.12
N LYS A 33 -20.75 -4.36 -1.15
CA LYS A 33 -20.66 -4.93 -2.50
C LYS A 33 -19.51 -5.92 -2.65
N ALA A 34 -18.54 -5.86 -1.76
CA ALA A 34 -17.45 -6.82 -1.63
C ALA A 34 -17.34 -7.29 -0.19
N ALA A 35 -17.12 -8.59 0.02
CA ALA A 35 -16.90 -9.17 1.34
C ALA A 35 -15.47 -8.98 1.84
N MET A 36 -14.49 -8.93 0.93
CA MET A 36 -13.06 -8.81 1.23
C MET A 36 -12.35 -8.02 0.13
N ALA A 37 -11.25 -7.37 0.51
CA ALA A 37 -10.27 -6.82 -0.43
C ALA A 37 -8.85 -7.15 0.03
N ILE A 38 -8.00 -7.52 -0.92
CA ILE A 38 -6.57 -7.69 -0.69
C ILE A 38 -5.91 -6.35 -0.99
N GLN A 39 -5.42 -5.69 0.06
CA GLN A 39 -4.88 -4.34 -0.07
C GLN A 39 -3.80 -4.02 0.98
N VAL A 40 -3.09 -2.93 0.75
CA VAL A 40 -2.22 -2.32 1.74
C VAL A 40 -3.05 -1.62 2.83
N THR A 41 -2.52 -1.52 4.03
CA THR A 41 -3.24 -0.99 5.20
C THR A 41 -3.69 0.48 5.06
N SER A 42 -3.11 1.24 4.13
CA SER A 42 -3.58 2.60 3.82
C SER A 42 -5.03 2.66 3.32
N LEU A 43 -5.60 1.54 2.83
CA LEU A 43 -7.02 1.46 2.52
C LEU A 43 -7.91 1.73 3.74
N LEU A 44 -7.50 1.29 4.92
CA LEU A 44 -8.23 1.54 6.17
C LEU A 44 -8.31 3.04 6.50
N GLY A 45 -7.21 3.79 6.26
CA GLY A 45 -7.24 5.26 6.38
C GLY A 45 -8.19 5.91 5.40
N ASN A 46 -8.29 5.37 4.18
CA ASN A 46 -9.22 5.85 3.16
C ASN A 46 -10.69 5.60 3.55
N MET A 47 -10.97 4.47 4.20
CA MET A 47 -12.29 4.18 4.76
C MET A 47 -12.62 5.09 5.94
N ALA A 48 -11.65 5.37 6.82
CA ALA A 48 -11.81 6.25 7.97
C ALA A 48 -12.13 7.71 7.57
N ALA A 49 -11.71 8.12 6.38
CA ALA A 49 -12.11 9.42 5.82
C ALA A 49 -13.56 9.45 5.26
N ARG A 50 -14.24 8.29 5.18
CA ARG A 50 -15.57 8.13 4.52
C ARG A 50 -16.68 7.65 5.45
N ALA A 51 -16.33 7.09 6.58
CA ALA A 51 -17.29 6.55 7.56
C ALA A 51 -16.76 6.79 8.98
N ASP A 52 -17.70 6.98 9.91
CA ASP A 52 -17.35 7.11 11.32
C ASP A 52 -16.81 5.80 11.91
N THR A 53 -16.11 5.91 13.05
CA THR A 53 -15.47 4.79 13.73
C THR A 53 -16.46 3.70 14.12
N ALA A 54 -17.66 4.05 14.59
CA ALA A 54 -18.68 3.06 14.99
C ALA A 54 -19.14 2.22 13.80
N THR A 55 -19.31 2.85 12.64
CA THR A 55 -19.65 2.17 11.37
C THR A 55 -18.50 1.26 10.93
N LEU A 56 -17.27 1.73 11.01
CA LEU A 56 -16.09 0.94 10.63
C LEU A 56 -15.91 -0.26 11.56
N ASP A 57 -15.98 -0.06 12.86
CA ASP A 57 -15.81 -1.15 13.85
C ASP A 57 -16.87 -2.24 13.72
N LYS A 58 -18.06 -1.87 13.24
CA LYS A 58 -19.15 -2.82 12.96
C LYS A 58 -18.97 -3.60 11.66
N LYS A 59 -18.41 -2.96 10.62
CA LYS A 59 -18.38 -3.50 9.24
C LYS A 59 -17.03 -4.05 8.82
N ILE A 60 -15.93 -3.50 9.33
CA ILE A 60 -14.60 -3.75 8.79
C ILE A 60 -13.72 -4.45 9.83
N GLY A 61 -13.17 -5.58 9.42
CA GLY A 61 -12.09 -6.26 10.12
C GLY A 61 -10.80 -6.22 9.33
N PHE A 62 -9.72 -6.59 9.99
CA PHE A 62 -8.41 -6.73 9.36
C PHE A 62 -7.81 -8.09 9.75
N PHE A 63 -7.17 -8.73 8.78
CA PHE A 63 -6.29 -9.88 9.03
C PHE A 63 -5.14 -9.86 8.01
N PRO A 64 -3.92 -10.23 8.42
CA PRO A 64 -2.78 -10.29 7.51
C PRO A 64 -2.90 -11.49 6.56
N ILE A 65 -2.43 -11.32 5.31
CA ILE A 65 -2.36 -12.40 4.32
C ILE A 65 -1.13 -13.24 4.64
N SER A 66 -1.31 -14.25 5.46
CA SER A 66 -0.26 -15.22 5.77
C SER A 66 -0.89 -16.57 6.11
N LYS A 67 -0.12 -17.65 6.01
CA LYS A 67 -0.59 -18.99 6.32
C LYS A 67 -1.10 -19.12 7.77
N SER A 68 -0.49 -18.40 8.71
CA SER A 68 -0.90 -18.37 10.12
C SER A 68 -2.01 -17.36 10.40
N GLY A 69 -2.28 -16.41 9.50
CA GLY A 69 -3.20 -15.30 9.75
C GLY A 69 -2.71 -14.26 10.78
N THR A 70 -1.46 -14.38 11.24
CA THR A 70 -0.93 -13.57 12.35
C THR A 70 0.26 -12.69 11.98
N VAL A 71 0.92 -12.97 10.86
CA VAL A 71 2.12 -12.25 10.43
C VAL A 71 1.81 -11.43 9.20
N ALA A 72 1.99 -10.13 9.29
CA ALA A 72 1.85 -9.25 8.13
C ALA A 72 3.09 -9.31 7.23
N THR A 73 2.88 -9.14 5.94
CA THR A 73 3.97 -8.85 5.00
C THR A 73 4.17 -7.34 4.95
N SER A 74 5.37 -6.88 5.21
CA SER A 74 5.75 -5.48 4.99
C SER A 74 6.59 -5.36 3.74
N ILE A 75 6.51 -4.21 3.10
CA ILE A 75 7.44 -3.83 2.03
C ILE A 75 8.37 -2.79 2.64
N PRO A 76 9.61 -3.16 3.01
CA PRO A 76 10.59 -2.21 3.49
C PRO A 76 10.73 -1.06 2.49
N ASP A 77 10.98 0.14 2.98
CA ASP A 77 11.15 1.37 2.19
C ASP A 77 9.89 1.88 1.44
N GLN A 78 8.75 1.21 1.58
CA GLN A 78 7.46 1.71 1.09
C GLN A 78 6.58 2.34 2.18
N THR A 79 7.14 2.64 3.31
CA THR A 79 6.47 3.44 4.34
C THR A 79 6.43 4.90 3.91
N ASN A 80 5.35 5.60 4.26
CA ASN A 80 5.26 7.04 4.04
C ASN A 80 6.37 7.73 4.83
N ALA A 81 7.44 8.07 4.15
CA ALA A 81 8.58 8.74 4.73
C ALA A 81 8.53 10.25 4.44
N VAL A 82 8.94 11.04 5.42
CA VAL A 82 9.26 12.45 5.18
C VAL A 82 10.65 12.51 4.58
N VAL A 83 10.74 12.93 3.32
CA VAL A 83 11.99 12.98 2.58
C VAL A 83 12.45 14.43 2.45
N ALA A 84 13.71 14.68 2.80
CA ALA A 84 14.38 15.95 2.57
C ALA A 84 15.41 15.80 1.44
N PHE A 85 15.30 16.62 0.41
CA PHE A 85 16.33 16.69 -0.63
C PHE A 85 17.57 17.40 -0.10
N LYS A 86 18.73 16.81 -0.35
CA LYS A 86 20.01 17.46 -0.05
C LYS A 86 20.16 18.74 -0.87
N SER A 87 20.46 19.85 -0.20
CA SER A 87 20.69 21.13 -0.83
C SER A 87 22.17 21.53 -0.73
N LYS A 88 22.66 22.30 -1.69
CA LYS A 88 23.97 22.97 -1.58
C LYS A 88 23.92 24.25 -0.74
N ASP A 89 22.71 24.69 -0.35
CA ASP A 89 22.46 25.85 0.49
C ASP A 89 22.26 25.44 1.94
N ALA A 90 23.22 25.73 2.80
CA ALA A 90 23.20 25.39 4.22
C ALA A 90 22.00 26.01 4.97
N LYS A 91 21.52 27.18 4.55
CA LYS A 91 20.34 27.83 5.17
C LYS A 91 19.07 27.03 4.85
N LYS A 92 18.92 26.56 3.61
CA LYS A 92 17.79 25.71 3.22
C LYS A 92 17.82 24.35 3.95
N GLU A 93 18.99 23.73 4.09
CA GLU A 93 19.11 22.49 4.86
C GLU A 93 18.74 22.69 6.32
N THR A 94 19.21 23.77 6.95
CA THR A 94 18.87 24.12 8.34
C THR A 94 17.37 24.34 8.48
N ALA A 95 16.74 25.14 7.63
CA ALA A 95 15.30 25.39 7.65
C ALA A 95 14.48 24.09 7.45
N THR A 96 14.90 23.22 6.54
CA THR A 96 14.24 21.92 6.30
C THR A 96 14.33 21.04 7.54
N ARG A 97 15.49 20.95 8.19
CA ARG A 97 15.65 20.19 9.45
C ARG A 97 14.78 20.75 10.56
N GLN A 98 14.75 22.07 10.73
CA GLN A 98 13.91 22.73 11.73
C GLN A 98 12.42 22.44 11.49
N PHE A 99 11.95 22.54 10.25
CA PHE A 99 10.58 22.21 9.89
C PHE A 99 10.22 20.75 10.21
N ILE A 100 11.04 19.80 9.80
CA ILE A 100 10.80 18.36 10.06
C ILE A 100 10.79 18.09 11.56
N THR A 101 11.76 18.66 12.31
CA THR A 101 11.84 18.50 13.77
C THR A 101 10.60 19.07 14.44
N TYR A 102 10.18 20.28 14.07
CA TYR A 102 8.99 20.92 14.60
C TYR A 102 7.73 20.07 14.34
N TRP A 103 7.52 19.66 13.10
CA TRP A 103 6.35 18.87 12.71
C TRP A 103 6.28 17.52 13.42
N LEU A 104 7.40 16.80 13.53
CA LEU A 104 7.45 15.50 14.18
C LEU A 104 7.47 15.54 15.71
N SER A 105 7.77 16.68 16.32
CA SER A 105 7.79 16.81 17.78
C SER A 105 6.60 17.60 18.33
N ASN A 106 6.33 18.79 17.80
CA ASN A 106 5.34 19.71 18.38
C ASN A 106 3.92 19.48 17.83
N ASP A 107 3.80 19.27 16.52
CA ASP A 107 2.50 19.18 15.84
C ASP A 107 2.06 17.75 15.55
N TYR A 108 2.94 16.76 15.66
CA TYR A 108 2.61 15.39 15.28
C TYR A 108 1.46 14.80 16.11
N ALA A 109 1.39 15.07 17.40
CA ALA A 109 0.28 14.61 18.25
C ALA A 109 -1.07 15.22 17.80
N SER A 110 -1.07 16.52 17.44
CA SER A 110 -2.25 17.18 16.86
C SER A 110 -2.64 16.57 15.53
N PHE A 111 -1.67 16.33 14.67
CA PHE A 111 -1.90 15.65 13.38
C PHE A 111 -2.54 14.28 13.57
N VAL A 112 -1.99 13.42 14.43
CA VAL A 112 -2.52 12.08 14.71
C VAL A 112 -3.96 12.15 15.22
N LYS A 113 -4.26 13.11 16.08
CA LYS A 113 -5.60 13.34 16.61
C LYS A 113 -6.58 13.81 15.55
N VAL A 114 -6.20 14.79 14.73
CA VAL A 114 -7.05 15.34 13.67
C VAL A 114 -7.32 14.31 12.57
N GLN A 115 -6.29 13.54 12.18
CA GLN A 115 -6.42 12.50 11.17
C GLN A 115 -7.05 11.21 11.70
N ASN A 116 -7.30 11.13 13.01
CA ASN A 116 -7.84 9.94 13.68
C ASN A 116 -7.13 8.65 13.24
N THR A 117 -5.80 8.66 13.31
CA THR A 117 -4.93 7.60 12.82
C THR A 117 -3.98 7.07 13.91
N VAL A 118 -3.33 5.95 13.65
CA VAL A 118 -2.34 5.38 14.56
C VAL A 118 -1.04 6.18 14.54
N SER A 119 -0.42 6.34 15.72
CA SER A 119 0.90 6.95 15.83
C SER A 119 2.00 5.97 15.42
N ILE A 120 2.97 6.46 14.63
CA ILE A 120 4.20 5.75 14.28
C ILE A 120 5.41 6.28 15.06
N ILE A 121 5.22 7.32 15.91
CA ILE A 121 6.27 7.89 16.74
C ILE A 121 6.12 7.40 18.18
N ASN A 122 7.22 6.89 18.73
CA ASN A 122 7.26 6.45 20.12
C ASN A 122 6.90 7.60 21.08
N GLY A 123 6.08 7.28 22.09
CA GLY A 123 5.64 8.26 23.11
C GLY A 123 4.45 9.13 22.69
N VAL A 124 4.02 9.09 21.43
CA VAL A 124 2.80 9.78 21.00
C VAL A 124 1.62 8.79 21.04
N LYS A 125 0.63 9.11 21.90
CA LYS A 125 -0.54 8.26 22.09
C LYS A 125 -1.43 8.26 20.83
N THR A 126 -1.81 7.06 20.37
CA THR A 126 -2.87 6.88 19.39
C THR A 126 -4.22 7.29 20.02
N PRO A 127 -5.06 8.08 19.34
CA PRO A 127 -6.38 8.45 19.85
C PRO A 127 -7.28 7.23 20.11
N ASP A 128 -8.07 7.29 21.16
CA ASP A 128 -8.99 6.21 21.54
C ASP A 128 -10.15 6.04 20.51
N SER A 129 -10.36 7.05 19.66
CA SER A 129 -11.35 7.06 18.58
C SER A 129 -10.90 6.38 17.28
N VAL A 130 -9.64 5.91 17.22
CA VAL A 130 -9.14 5.25 16.00
C VAL A 130 -9.87 3.92 15.76
N PRO A 131 -10.33 3.64 14.53
CA PRO A 131 -11.02 2.41 14.20
C PRO A 131 -10.20 1.16 14.57
N LYS A 132 -10.87 0.16 15.12
CA LYS A 132 -10.24 -1.09 15.59
C LYS A 132 -9.41 -1.78 14.50
N ALA A 133 -9.88 -1.82 13.27
CA ALA A 133 -9.15 -2.42 12.17
C ALA A 133 -7.78 -1.75 11.91
N LEU A 134 -7.67 -0.42 12.12
CA LEU A 134 -6.39 0.31 12.04
C LEU A 134 -5.45 -0.06 13.21
N ILE A 135 -5.98 -0.20 14.43
CA ILE A 135 -5.20 -0.63 15.59
C ILE A 135 -4.69 -2.06 15.37
N ASP A 136 -5.56 -2.96 14.95
CA ASP A 136 -5.21 -4.36 14.67
C ASP A 136 -4.16 -4.46 13.57
N SER A 137 -4.29 -3.70 12.48
CA SER A 137 -3.30 -3.68 11.40
C SER A 137 -1.93 -3.21 11.87
N ASN A 138 -1.88 -2.16 12.69
CA ASN A 138 -0.63 -1.64 13.25
C ASN A 138 0.05 -2.64 14.19
N ALA A 139 -0.73 -3.37 14.97
CA ALA A 139 -0.21 -4.43 15.86
C ALA A 139 0.49 -5.56 15.09
N THR A 140 0.04 -5.86 13.87
CA THR A 140 0.66 -6.90 13.03
C THR A 140 1.99 -6.50 12.40
N LEU A 141 2.34 -5.21 12.42
CA LEU A 141 3.65 -4.73 11.93
C LEU A 141 4.79 -5.23 12.81
N LYS A 142 4.55 -5.43 14.10
CA LYS A 142 5.53 -6.03 15.00
C LYS A 142 5.73 -7.50 14.64
N GLY A 143 6.88 -7.83 14.12
CA GLY A 143 7.18 -9.18 13.62
C GLY A 143 6.78 -9.42 12.17
N SER A 144 6.40 -8.37 11.44
CA SER A 144 6.17 -8.49 10.00
C SER A 144 7.44 -8.92 9.26
N VAL A 145 7.25 -9.67 8.18
CA VAL A 145 8.35 -10.12 7.32
C VAL A 145 8.40 -9.29 6.05
N GLY A 146 9.60 -9.06 5.54
CA GLY A 146 9.78 -8.37 4.27
C GLY A 146 9.20 -9.18 3.10
N SER A 147 8.60 -8.50 2.13
CA SER A 147 8.15 -9.15 0.90
C SER A 147 9.31 -9.37 -0.06
N MET A 148 9.16 -10.35 -0.96
CA MET A 148 10.11 -10.56 -2.06
C MET A 148 10.29 -9.31 -2.94
N GLN A 149 9.28 -8.46 -3.00
CA GLN A 149 9.32 -7.22 -3.77
C GLN A 149 10.41 -6.26 -3.26
N SER A 150 10.73 -6.28 -1.97
CA SER A 150 11.82 -5.45 -1.41
C SER A 150 13.21 -5.88 -1.88
N LEU A 151 13.35 -7.09 -2.41
CA LEU A 151 14.60 -7.62 -2.96
C LEU A 151 14.72 -7.37 -4.47
N ALA A 152 13.68 -6.85 -5.10
CA ALA A 152 13.69 -6.59 -6.53
C ALA A 152 14.64 -5.43 -6.85
N VAL A 153 15.60 -5.67 -7.74
CA VAL A 153 16.55 -4.65 -8.20
C VAL A 153 15.94 -3.68 -9.21
N ALA A 154 14.77 -4.02 -9.74
CA ALA A 154 14.04 -3.21 -10.72
C ALA A 154 12.53 -3.50 -10.60
N ASN A 155 11.73 -2.54 -11.03
CA ASN A 155 10.27 -2.67 -11.03
C ASN A 155 9.74 -2.62 -12.46
N PRO A 156 9.48 -3.78 -13.08
CA PRO A 156 8.88 -3.84 -14.43
C PRO A 156 7.40 -3.45 -14.37
N ASP A 157 6.86 -3.09 -15.51
CA ASP A 157 5.48 -2.58 -15.66
C ASP A 157 4.42 -3.70 -15.64
N LEU A 158 4.50 -4.60 -14.64
CA LEU A 158 3.60 -5.74 -14.52
C LEU A 158 2.12 -5.31 -14.45
N ALA A 159 1.83 -4.24 -13.71
CA ALA A 159 0.46 -3.74 -13.55
C ALA A 159 -0.14 -3.30 -14.91
N LYS A 160 0.64 -2.60 -15.73
CA LYS A 160 0.24 -2.22 -17.08
C LYS A 160 0.03 -3.44 -17.97
N ASN A 161 0.97 -4.38 -17.98
CA ASN A 161 0.87 -5.60 -18.77
C ASN A 161 -0.35 -6.47 -18.37
N LEU A 162 -0.68 -6.53 -17.07
CA LEU A 162 -1.90 -7.17 -16.60
C LEU A 162 -3.15 -6.41 -17.05
N GLY A 163 -3.14 -5.07 -17.03
CA GLY A 163 -4.24 -4.25 -17.56
C GLY A 163 -4.49 -4.52 -19.04
N ASP A 164 -3.44 -4.66 -19.85
CA ASP A 164 -3.53 -5.00 -21.26
C ASP A 164 -4.14 -6.42 -21.46
N MET A 165 -3.82 -7.38 -20.57
CA MET A 165 -4.43 -8.71 -20.58
C MET A 165 -5.91 -8.67 -20.21
N ILE A 166 -6.29 -7.91 -19.20
CA ILE A 166 -7.69 -7.69 -18.79
C ILE A 166 -8.49 -7.08 -19.95
N ALA A 167 -7.90 -6.15 -20.68
CA ALA A 167 -8.49 -5.55 -21.87
C ALA A 167 -8.52 -6.47 -23.10
N GLY A 168 -7.96 -7.68 -23.00
CA GLY A 168 -7.92 -8.66 -24.09
C GLY A 168 -6.89 -8.36 -25.18
N THR A 169 -5.97 -7.40 -24.95
CA THR A 169 -4.94 -7.01 -25.92
C THR A 169 -3.65 -7.81 -25.81
N LYS A 170 -3.46 -8.53 -24.69
CA LYS A 170 -2.31 -9.41 -24.46
C LYS A 170 -2.73 -10.79 -23.94
N THR A 171 -2.01 -11.80 -24.35
CA THR A 171 -2.11 -13.14 -23.75
C THR A 171 -1.29 -13.24 -22.46
N PRO A 172 -1.58 -14.21 -21.57
CA PRO A 172 -0.75 -14.48 -20.38
C PRO A 172 0.73 -14.69 -20.69
N ALA A 173 1.04 -15.36 -21.81
CA ALA A 173 2.41 -15.59 -22.24
C ALA A 173 3.12 -14.28 -22.64
N GLN A 174 2.44 -13.39 -23.34
CA GLN A 174 2.97 -12.07 -23.69
C GLN A 174 3.21 -11.23 -22.45
N VAL A 175 2.28 -11.19 -21.48
CA VAL A 175 2.46 -10.51 -20.20
C VAL A 175 3.71 -11.03 -19.49
N GLY A 176 3.90 -12.34 -19.42
CA GLY A 176 5.07 -12.96 -18.80
C GLY A 176 6.38 -12.57 -19.49
N SER A 177 6.45 -12.74 -20.79
CA SER A 177 7.67 -12.47 -21.57
C SER A 177 8.05 -10.99 -21.60
N GLU A 178 7.07 -10.08 -21.75
CA GLU A 178 7.34 -8.64 -21.75
C GLU A 178 7.77 -8.14 -20.37
N THR A 179 7.11 -8.58 -19.30
CA THR A 179 7.51 -8.24 -17.93
C THR A 179 8.92 -8.71 -17.63
N GLN A 180 9.29 -9.93 -18.04
CA GLN A 180 10.65 -10.47 -17.89
C GLN A 180 11.66 -9.65 -18.69
N SER A 181 11.33 -9.29 -19.92
CA SER A 181 12.18 -8.46 -20.78
C SER A 181 12.41 -7.07 -20.19
N GLN A 182 11.36 -6.41 -19.72
CA GLN A 182 11.43 -5.10 -19.06
C GLN A 182 12.28 -5.18 -17.79
N PHE A 183 12.10 -6.22 -16.98
CA PHE A 183 12.92 -6.43 -15.79
C PHE A 183 14.41 -6.55 -16.14
N ALA A 184 14.75 -7.37 -17.13
CA ALA A 184 16.13 -7.56 -17.56
C ALA A 184 16.75 -6.26 -18.11
N GLN A 185 15.99 -5.47 -18.90
CA GLN A 185 16.45 -4.17 -19.40
C GLN A 185 16.72 -3.18 -18.26
N LEU A 186 15.82 -3.07 -17.30
CA LEU A 186 15.97 -2.18 -16.16
C LEU A 186 17.13 -2.60 -15.27
N ALA A 187 17.25 -3.90 -14.98
CA ALA A 187 18.34 -4.44 -14.18
C ALA A 187 19.72 -4.19 -14.83
N LYS A 188 19.82 -4.38 -16.15
CA LYS A 188 21.03 -4.06 -16.93
C LYS A 188 21.34 -2.57 -16.90
N ALA A 189 20.34 -1.70 -17.02
CA ALA A 189 20.52 -0.25 -17.02
C ALA A 189 21.10 0.29 -15.71
N ILE A 190 20.79 -0.35 -14.59
CA ILE A 190 21.36 0.00 -13.26
C ILE A 190 22.62 -0.78 -12.92
N GLY A 191 23.16 -1.57 -13.83
CA GLY A 191 24.38 -2.35 -13.62
C GLY A 191 24.23 -3.51 -12.64
N ALA A 192 23.04 -4.09 -12.54
CA ALA A 192 22.81 -5.24 -11.65
C ALA A 192 23.62 -6.46 -12.13
N LYS A 193 24.26 -7.16 -11.19
CA LYS A 193 25.05 -8.36 -11.53
C LYS A 193 24.14 -9.49 -12.00
N GLY A 194 24.52 -10.17 -13.05
CA GLY A 194 23.80 -11.31 -13.62
C GLY A 194 22.81 -10.97 -14.76
N PHE A 195 22.81 -9.71 -15.23
CA PHE A 195 21.97 -9.21 -16.33
C PHE A 195 22.78 -8.60 -17.46
#